data_a5e990ee34ccabf9e878a4a47e0da615
#
_entry.id   a5e990ee34ccabf9e878a4a47e0da615
#
_cell.length_a   1.000
_cell.length_b   1.000
_cell.length_c   1.000
_cell.angle_alpha   90.00
_cell.angle_beta   90.00
_cell.angle_gamma   90.00
#
_symmetry.space_group_name_H-M   'P 1'
#
loop_
_entity.id
_entity.type
_entity.pdbx_description
1 polymer ?
#
loop_
_entity_poly.entity_id
_entity_poly.type
_entity_poly.pdbx_seq_one_letter_code
_entity_poly.pdbx_strand_id
1 'polypeptide(L)'
;MNVVQLVCAVALGLAAVSPAVASEEIIKKARCMACHAVDQKRVGPAYKDVAAKYKGHADAVTVLSAKVRAGGTGNWGQIPMPPHGPDKISDADLKAAIEWILKL
;
A
#
# COMPACT_ATOMS: atom_id res chain seq x y z
N MET A 1 8.18 8.65 60.02
CA MET A 1 7.37 7.75 59.22
C MET A 1 7.44 8.26 57.79
N ASN A 2 8.17 7.55 56.94
CA ASN A 2 8.33 7.94 55.55
C ASN A 2 7.23 7.31 54.75
N VAL A 3 6.34 8.14 54.21
CA VAL A 3 5.36 7.74 53.23
C VAL A 3 6.07 7.69 51.90
N VAL A 4 6.43 6.50 51.45
CA VAL A 4 6.90 6.28 50.09
C VAL A 4 5.69 6.37 49.18
N GLN A 5 5.55 7.49 48.49
CA GLN A 5 4.59 7.60 47.39
C GLN A 5 5.09 6.76 46.22
N LEU A 6 4.48 5.62 46.02
CA LEU A 6 4.59 4.87 44.78
C LEU A 6 3.86 5.65 43.69
N VAL A 7 4.61 6.38 42.88
CA VAL A 7 4.10 6.93 41.63
C VAL A 7 4.05 5.79 40.63
N CYS A 8 2.88 5.20 40.46
CA CYS A 8 2.63 4.32 39.32
C CYS A 8 2.59 5.16 38.04
N ALA A 9 3.71 5.24 37.36
CA ALA A 9 3.74 5.76 36.02
C ALA A 9 3.04 4.77 35.10
N VAL A 10 1.78 5.02 34.79
CA VAL A 10 1.06 4.31 33.74
C VAL A 10 1.62 4.81 32.43
N ALA A 11 2.59 4.08 31.88
CA ALA A 11 3.01 4.30 30.51
C ALA A 11 1.88 3.85 29.60
N LEU A 12 1.08 4.81 29.11
CA LEU A 12 0.17 4.59 28.00
C LEU A 12 1.03 4.32 26.77
N GLY A 13 1.27 3.05 26.48
CA GLY A 13 1.88 2.62 25.24
C GLY A 13 0.93 2.95 24.08
N LEU A 14 1.24 4.00 23.32
CA LEU A 14 0.62 4.22 22.02
C LEU A 14 1.03 3.05 21.13
N ALA A 15 0.08 2.15 20.81
CA ALA A 15 0.30 1.10 19.83
C ALA A 15 0.47 1.76 18.47
N ALA A 16 1.70 1.90 18.00
CA ALA A 16 1.99 2.38 16.66
C ALA A 16 1.65 1.26 15.66
N VAL A 17 0.72 1.51 14.75
CA VAL A 17 0.47 0.64 13.59
C VAL A 17 1.70 0.70 12.70
N SER A 18 2.28 -0.47 12.33
CA SER A 18 3.44 -0.50 11.43
C SER A 18 3.05 0.06 10.05
N PRO A 19 3.97 0.74 9.34
CA PRO A 19 3.70 1.25 7.98
C PRO A 19 3.22 0.17 7.00
N ALA A 20 3.70 -1.07 7.13
CA ALA A 20 3.29 -2.20 6.30
C ALA A 20 1.80 -2.54 6.52
N VAL A 21 1.33 -2.59 7.78
CA VAL A 21 -0.08 -2.85 8.11
C VAL A 21 -0.96 -1.71 7.63
N ALA A 22 -0.54 -0.46 7.83
CA ALA A 22 -1.28 0.71 7.36
C ALA A 22 -1.44 0.70 5.83
N SER A 23 -0.39 0.35 5.08
CA SER A 23 -0.41 0.28 3.61
C SER A 23 -1.30 -0.85 3.08
N GLU A 24 -1.31 -2.00 3.74
CA GLU A 24 -2.20 -3.10 3.42
C GLU A 24 -3.68 -2.72 3.64
N GLU A 25 -3.99 -2.02 4.71
CA GLU A 25 -5.34 -1.48 4.97
C GLU A 25 -5.77 -0.49 3.90
N ILE A 26 -4.89 0.38 3.45
CA ILE A 26 -5.13 1.33 2.35
C ILE A 26 -5.51 0.58 1.08
N ILE A 27 -4.76 -0.46 0.72
CA ILE A 27 -5.00 -1.28 -0.46
C ILE A 27 -6.36 -1.98 -0.38
N LYS A 28 -6.72 -2.52 0.77
CA LYS A 28 -8.03 -3.14 0.99
C LYS A 28 -9.16 -2.13 0.88
N LYS A 29 -9.02 -0.97 1.49
CA LYS A 29 -10.03 0.11 1.46
C LYS A 29 -10.26 0.62 0.04
N ALA A 30 -9.23 0.73 -0.76
CA ALA A 30 -9.31 1.16 -2.16
C ALA A 30 -9.77 0.03 -3.11
N ARG A 31 -10.07 -1.15 -2.58
CA ARG A 31 -10.54 -2.34 -3.32
C ARG A 31 -9.56 -2.90 -4.35
N CYS A 32 -8.29 -2.66 -4.17
CA CYS A 32 -7.25 -3.20 -5.05
C CYS A 32 -7.26 -4.74 -5.06
N MET A 33 -7.55 -5.34 -3.91
CA MET A 33 -7.60 -6.80 -3.76
C MET A 33 -8.78 -7.49 -4.46
N ALA A 34 -9.70 -6.74 -5.02
CA ALA A 34 -10.74 -7.31 -5.89
C ALA A 34 -10.13 -7.88 -7.19
N CYS A 35 -9.03 -7.29 -7.67
CA CYS A 35 -8.36 -7.67 -8.92
C CYS A 35 -6.91 -8.11 -8.72
N HIS A 36 -6.29 -7.79 -7.61
CA HIS A 36 -4.90 -8.14 -7.29
C HIS A 36 -4.79 -9.05 -6.07
N ALA A 37 -3.72 -9.79 -6.00
CA ALA A 37 -3.26 -10.49 -4.80
C ALA A 37 -1.75 -10.28 -4.65
N VAL A 38 -1.22 -10.55 -3.46
CA VAL A 38 0.22 -10.40 -3.19
C VAL A 38 1.03 -11.42 -4.00
N ASP A 39 0.63 -12.69 -3.95
CA ASP A 39 1.39 -13.83 -4.48
C ASP A 39 0.86 -14.44 -5.77
N GLN A 40 -0.35 -14.07 -6.18
CA GLN A 40 -1.05 -14.75 -7.26
C GLN A 40 -1.61 -13.75 -8.26
N LYS A 41 -1.52 -14.10 -9.55
CA LYS A 41 -2.25 -13.42 -10.59
C LYS A 41 -3.75 -13.68 -10.40
N ARG A 42 -4.53 -12.62 -10.47
CA ARG A 42 -5.98 -12.66 -10.55
C ARG A 42 -6.43 -11.98 -11.84
N VAL A 43 -7.31 -11.01 -11.77
CA VAL A 43 -7.64 -10.13 -12.91
C VAL A 43 -6.41 -9.32 -13.30
N GLY A 44 -5.74 -8.73 -12.30
CA GLY A 44 -4.48 -8.03 -12.46
C GLY A 44 -3.27 -8.85 -12.01
N PRO A 45 -2.04 -8.34 -12.21
CA PRO A 45 -0.83 -9.04 -11.81
C PRO A 45 -0.72 -9.17 -10.30
N ALA A 46 0.03 -10.20 -9.86
CA ALA A 46 0.44 -10.31 -8.47
C ALA A 46 1.34 -9.12 -8.09
N TYR A 47 1.21 -8.60 -6.89
CA TYR A 47 2.03 -7.48 -6.44
C TYR A 47 3.52 -7.81 -6.37
N LYS A 48 3.88 -9.05 -6.07
CA LYS A 48 5.28 -9.52 -6.15
C LYS A 48 5.85 -9.45 -7.56
N ASP A 49 5.04 -9.69 -8.57
CA ASP A 49 5.46 -9.57 -9.97
C ASP A 49 5.63 -8.11 -10.37
N VAL A 50 4.77 -7.22 -9.87
CA VAL A 50 4.93 -5.78 -10.06
C VAL A 50 6.23 -5.30 -9.42
N ALA A 51 6.50 -5.71 -8.18
CA ALA A 51 7.75 -5.39 -7.49
C ALA A 51 8.97 -5.86 -8.26
N ALA A 52 8.95 -7.09 -8.77
CA ALA A 52 10.04 -7.65 -9.57
C ALA A 52 10.28 -6.88 -10.87
N LYS A 53 9.21 -6.50 -11.57
CA LYS A 53 9.29 -5.74 -12.82
C LYS A 53 9.91 -4.36 -12.64
N TYR A 54 9.59 -3.68 -11.56
CA TYR A 54 10.04 -2.33 -11.28
C TYR A 54 11.27 -2.24 -10.37
N LYS A 55 11.86 -3.38 -10.03
CA LYS A 55 13.08 -3.42 -9.22
C LYS A 55 14.21 -2.63 -9.90
N GLY A 56 14.80 -1.69 -9.15
CA GLY A 56 15.87 -0.84 -9.64
C GLY A 56 15.43 0.36 -10.49
N HIS A 57 14.14 0.55 -10.72
CA HIS A 57 13.60 1.71 -11.41
C HIS A 57 13.40 2.86 -10.43
N ALA A 58 14.22 3.91 -10.53
CA ALA A 58 14.16 5.06 -9.62
C ALA A 58 12.84 5.84 -9.70
N ASP A 59 12.15 5.80 -10.83
CA ASP A 59 10.89 6.48 -11.10
C ASP A 59 9.65 5.59 -10.89
N ALA A 60 9.80 4.40 -10.32
CA ALA A 60 8.72 3.42 -10.20
C ALA A 60 7.47 3.98 -9.48
N VAL A 61 7.65 4.72 -8.39
CA VAL A 61 6.53 5.32 -7.65
C VAL A 61 5.75 6.29 -8.54
N THR A 62 6.43 7.15 -9.26
CA THR A 62 5.80 8.13 -10.18
C THR A 62 5.07 7.44 -11.31
N VAL A 63 5.70 6.46 -11.95
CA VAL A 63 5.12 5.72 -13.07
C VAL A 63 3.90 4.92 -12.63
N LEU A 64 3.99 4.20 -11.54
CA LEU A 64 2.89 3.39 -11.02
C LEU A 64 1.73 4.24 -10.48
N SER A 65 2.02 5.39 -9.87
CA SER A 65 0.99 6.33 -9.45
C SER A 65 0.19 6.85 -10.65
N ALA A 66 0.86 7.24 -11.72
CA ALA A 66 0.19 7.67 -12.96
C ALA A 66 -0.67 6.54 -13.55
N LYS A 67 -0.19 5.32 -13.52
CA LYS A 67 -0.94 4.15 -13.99
C LYS A 67 -2.20 3.88 -13.20
N VAL A 68 -2.14 3.92 -11.89
CA VAL A 68 -3.30 3.72 -11.02
C VAL A 68 -4.33 4.82 -11.24
N ARG A 69 -3.90 6.06 -11.40
CA ARG A 69 -4.79 7.19 -11.68
C ARG A 69 -5.50 7.07 -13.02
N ALA A 70 -4.75 6.76 -14.07
CA ALA A 70 -5.28 6.68 -15.43
C ALA A 70 -5.95 5.34 -15.76
N GLY A 71 -5.52 4.26 -15.11
CA GLY A 71 -5.88 2.91 -15.51
C GLY A 71 -5.24 2.53 -16.84
N GLY A 72 -5.76 1.53 -17.49
CA GLY A 72 -5.33 1.13 -18.83
C GLY A 72 -5.03 -0.34 -18.99
N THR A 73 -4.48 -0.69 -20.15
CA THR A 73 -4.15 -2.06 -20.57
C THR A 73 -2.74 -2.14 -21.15
N GLY A 74 -2.28 -3.33 -21.39
CA GLY A 74 -1.14 -3.62 -22.25
C GLY A 74 0.12 -4.05 -21.52
N ASN A 75 0.45 -3.47 -20.37
CA ASN A 75 1.67 -3.85 -19.62
C ASN A 75 1.58 -5.25 -19.01
N TRP A 76 0.39 -5.69 -18.67
CA TRP A 76 0.11 -6.96 -18.01
C TRP A 76 -0.98 -7.77 -18.71
N GLY A 77 -1.27 -7.48 -19.97
CA GLY A 77 -2.26 -8.17 -20.76
C GLY A 77 -3.41 -7.27 -21.22
N GLN A 78 -4.49 -7.89 -21.69
CA GLN A 78 -5.59 -7.23 -22.36
C GLN A 78 -6.69 -6.72 -21.43
N ILE A 79 -6.76 -7.24 -20.20
CA ILE A 79 -7.80 -6.87 -19.26
C ILE A 79 -7.50 -5.49 -18.68
N PRO A 80 -8.40 -4.50 -18.83
CA PRO A 80 -8.14 -3.15 -18.38
C PRO A 80 -8.19 -3.04 -16.86
N MET A 81 -7.28 -2.27 -16.29
CA MET A 81 -7.38 -1.76 -14.94
C MET A 81 -8.23 -0.48 -14.97
N PRO A 82 -9.30 -0.37 -14.18
CA PRO A 82 -10.08 0.86 -14.12
C PRO A 82 -9.28 1.99 -13.46
N PRO A 83 -9.54 3.25 -13.83
CA PRO A 83 -8.89 4.38 -13.22
C PRO A 83 -9.30 4.56 -11.76
N HIS A 84 -8.37 5.01 -10.92
CA HIS A 84 -8.60 5.28 -9.50
C HIS A 84 -8.27 6.75 -9.22
N GLY A 85 -9.30 7.56 -9.10
CA GLY A 85 -9.16 8.97 -8.78
C GLY A 85 -8.93 9.26 -7.30
N PRO A 86 -8.73 10.55 -6.93
CA PRO A 86 -8.52 10.95 -5.53
C PRO A 86 -9.71 10.68 -4.60
N ASP A 87 -10.90 10.48 -5.16
CA ASP A 87 -12.10 10.05 -4.43
C ASP A 87 -11.99 8.60 -3.92
N LYS A 88 -11.20 7.77 -4.58
CA LYS A 88 -10.98 6.35 -4.22
C LYS A 88 -9.75 6.17 -3.36
N ILE A 89 -8.70 6.91 -3.62
CA ILE A 89 -7.44 6.85 -2.88
C ILE A 89 -6.72 8.20 -2.99
N SER A 90 -6.34 8.78 -1.84
CA SER A 90 -5.59 10.04 -1.80
C SER A 90 -4.19 9.89 -2.39
N ASP A 91 -3.53 11.00 -2.77
CA ASP A 91 -2.17 10.97 -3.27
C ASP A 91 -1.17 10.41 -2.24
N ALA A 92 -1.32 10.78 -0.97
CA ALA A 92 -0.47 10.28 0.10
C ALA A 92 -0.65 8.77 0.30
N ASP A 93 -1.89 8.29 0.30
CA ASP A 93 -2.20 6.87 0.47
C ASP A 93 -1.74 6.05 -0.74
N LEU A 94 -1.91 6.58 -1.94
CA LEU A 94 -1.44 5.93 -3.16
C LEU A 94 0.08 5.76 -3.16
N LYS A 95 0.81 6.79 -2.77
CA LYS A 95 2.28 6.71 -2.64
C LYS A 95 2.68 5.65 -1.61
N ALA A 96 2.06 5.64 -0.44
CA ALA A 96 2.34 4.67 0.61
C ALA A 96 2.03 3.24 0.16
N ALA A 97 0.92 3.02 -0.53
CA ALA A 97 0.55 1.72 -1.08
C ALA A 97 1.55 1.21 -2.11
N ILE A 98 1.96 2.06 -3.05
CA ILE A 98 2.93 1.70 -4.08
C ILE A 98 4.31 1.41 -3.47
N GLU A 99 4.77 2.24 -2.53
CA GLU A 99 6.03 1.99 -1.82
C GLU A 99 6.02 0.65 -1.09
N TRP A 100 4.91 0.29 -0.49
CA TRP A 100 4.74 -1.02 0.14
C TRP A 100 4.81 -2.16 -0.88
N ILE A 101 4.10 -2.04 -2.01
CA ILE A 101 4.13 -3.04 -3.09
C ILE A 101 5.56 -3.25 -3.61
N LEU A 102 6.30 -2.18 -3.81
CA LEU A 102 7.66 -2.24 -4.35
C LEU A 102 8.67 -2.91 -3.41
N LYS A 103 8.33 -3.11 -2.15
CA LYS A 103 9.16 -3.81 -1.16
C LYS A 103 8.87 -5.31 -1.04
N LEU A 104 7.89 -5.81 -1.76
CA LEU A 104 7.49 -7.22 -1.69
C LEU A 104 8.50 -8.20 -2.36
#